data_8269ef691163e34c31ad2653a4403d5c
#
_entry.id   8269ef691163e34c31ad2653a4403d5c
#
_cell.length_a   1.000
_cell.length_b   1.000
_cell.length_c   1.000
_cell.angle_alpha   90.00
_cell.angle_beta   90.00
_cell.angle_gamma   90.00
#
_symmetry.space_group_name_H-M   'P 1'
#
loop_
_entity.id
_entity.type
_entity.pdbx_description
1 polymer ?
#
loop_
_entity_poly.entity_id
_entity_poly.type
_entity_poly.pdbx_seq_one_letter_code
_entity_poly.pdbx_strand_id
1 'polypeptide(L)'
;MQNKLAASSDLDCPWRPSDLEQRLGRSIRQGNENAEVHIYRFVTEETFDAYLYQLVEGKQKFASQIMTSKSPVRSCEDIDETALSYAEIKMLATGNPHIKEKMDLDIQVQKLRLLKSSFLSEKYALEDKIIKFYPQEIARRSDVIAGLKSDIERVAEHPKPSDETFVGMTVKGAFYSEKADAGNAILEACKAMTNPEPIPLGEYRGFTMELYFEAREYKVRLKGELGYPVTLGTDTFGNITRLDNALEGLPKRLEMNEMELDNLKKQFETAKVDVERPFPQEEELKAKTDRLNELNSLLNVDKRENEIVGGEPDEGEEPPEKKPRDLER
;
A
#
# COMPACT_ATOMS: atom_id res chain seq x y z
N MET A 1 -23.19 46.54 6.86
CA MET A 1 -22.89 46.37 8.32
C MET A 1 -21.48 45.86 8.62
N GLN A 2 -20.69 45.42 7.64
CA GLN A 2 -19.37 44.79 7.86
C GLN A 2 -18.17 45.72 7.58
N ASN A 3 -18.42 46.94 7.08
CA ASN A 3 -17.36 47.86 6.64
C ASN A 3 -16.62 48.58 7.81
N LYS A 4 -17.14 48.48 9.05
CA LYS A 4 -16.58 49.14 10.24
C LYS A 4 -16.46 48.18 11.42
N LEU A 5 -16.26 46.88 11.16
CA LEU A 5 -16.12 45.90 12.22
C LEU A 5 -14.75 46.03 12.90
N ALA A 6 -14.72 46.43 14.14
CA ALA A 6 -13.48 46.56 14.93
C ALA A 6 -13.18 45.33 15.78
N ALA A 7 -14.20 44.57 16.18
CA ALA A 7 -14.03 43.39 17.00
C ALA A 7 -15.15 42.37 16.77
N SER A 8 -14.84 41.10 17.03
CA SER A 8 -15.78 39.98 17.07
C SER A 8 -15.53 39.15 18.32
N SER A 9 -16.60 38.67 18.94
CA SER A 9 -16.53 37.86 20.16
C SER A 9 -17.18 36.51 19.90
N ASP A 10 -16.41 35.44 20.05
CA ASP A 10 -16.89 34.06 20.03
C ASP A 10 -17.20 33.64 21.47
N LEU A 11 -18.49 33.48 21.77
CA LEU A 11 -18.98 33.07 23.09
C LEU A 11 -19.19 31.57 23.22
N ASP A 12 -19.17 30.86 22.07
CA ASP A 12 -19.35 29.42 21.98
C ASP A 12 -18.27 28.79 21.07
N CYS A 13 -17.89 27.56 21.35
CA CYS A 13 -16.99 26.80 20.51
C CYS A 13 -17.80 25.93 19.52
N PRO A 14 -17.64 26.12 18.20
CA PRO A 14 -18.28 25.26 17.22
C PRO A 14 -17.57 23.89 17.14
N TRP A 15 -18.30 22.87 16.69
CA TRP A 15 -17.78 21.51 16.54
C TRP A 15 -16.79 21.33 15.37
N ARG A 16 -16.77 22.26 14.43
CA ARG A 16 -15.97 22.17 13.20
C ARG A 16 -14.98 23.31 13.09
N PRO A 17 -13.71 23.03 12.76
CA PRO A 17 -12.72 24.07 12.49
C PRO A 17 -13.15 25.05 11.40
N SER A 18 -13.84 24.54 10.35
CA SER A 18 -14.35 25.35 9.24
C SER A 18 -15.31 26.46 9.67
N ASP A 19 -16.07 26.24 10.75
CA ASP A 19 -17.01 27.25 11.26
C ASP A 19 -16.28 28.42 11.91
N LEU A 20 -15.14 28.14 12.59
CA LEU A 20 -14.25 29.17 13.12
C LEU A 20 -13.60 29.98 12.00
N GLU A 21 -13.13 29.30 10.96
CA GLU A 21 -12.52 29.95 9.79
C GLU A 21 -13.54 30.81 9.04
N GLN A 22 -14.79 30.34 8.90
CA GLN A 22 -15.87 31.12 8.29
C GLN A 22 -16.25 32.35 9.11
N ARG A 23 -16.32 32.24 10.46
CA ARG A 23 -16.57 33.36 11.35
C ARG A 23 -15.44 34.41 11.20
N LEU A 24 -14.18 33.94 11.22
CA LEU A 24 -12.99 34.76 11.00
C LEU A 24 -13.04 35.46 9.64
N GLY A 25 -13.25 34.71 8.55
CA GLY A 25 -13.33 35.24 7.19
C GLY A 25 -14.44 36.27 6.97
N ARG A 26 -15.54 36.19 7.73
CA ARG A 26 -16.57 37.23 7.73
C ARG A 26 -16.12 38.49 8.45
N SER A 27 -15.29 38.37 9.49
CA SER A 27 -14.79 39.48 10.29
C SER A 27 -13.69 40.28 9.57
N ILE A 28 -12.83 39.62 8.80
CA ILE A 28 -11.68 40.22 8.09
C ILE A 28 -11.93 40.36 6.58
N ARG A 29 -13.19 40.48 6.17
CA ARG A 29 -13.58 40.55 4.76
C ARG A 29 -13.04 41.82 4.10
N GLN A 30 -12.69 41.72 2.80
CA GLN A 30 -12.32 42.89 1.98
C GLN A 30 -13.41 43.97 2.02
N GLY A 31 -12.99 45.21 2.26
CA GLY A 31 -13.90 46.35 2.40
C GLY A 31 -14.14 46.79 3.84
N ASN A 32 -13.47 46.19 4.83
CA ASN A 32 -13.44 46.75 6.18
C ASN A 32 -12.54 47.98 6.21
N GLU A 33 -13.05 49.10 6.75
CA GLU A 33 -12.32 50.36 6.87
C GLU A 33 -11.30 50.33 8.03
N ASN A 34 -11.39 49.37 8.95
CA ASN A 34 -10.44 49.20 10.01
C ASN A 34 -9.24 48.38 9.57
N ALA A 35 -8.04 48.86 9.86
CA ALA A 35 -6.79 48.15 9.55
C ALA A 35 -6.59 46.87 10.36
N GLU A 36 -7.20 46.80 11.54
CA GLU A 36 -7.12 45.67 12.45
C GLU A 36 -8.49 45.30 12.98
N VAL A 37 -8.73 43.99 13.16
CA VAL A 37 -9.95 43.44 13.76
C VAL A 37 -9.54 42.53 14.91
N HIS A 38 -10.05 42.83 16.09
CA HIS A 38 -9.78 42.01 17.29
C HIS A 38 -10.79 40.87 17.38
N ILE A 39 -10.28 39.65 17.62
CA ILE A 39 -11.12 38.48 17.83
C ILE A 39 -10.92 37.98 19.25
N TYR A 40 -11.99 38.05 20.02
CA TYR A 40 -12.03 37.59 21.41
C TYR A 40 -12.72 36.24 21.47
N ARG A 41 -12.05 35.22 22.02
CA ARG A 41 -12.63 33.92 22.30
C ARG A 41 -12.76 33.76 23.79
N PHE A 42 -13.99 33.63 24.26
CA PHE A 42 -14.29 33.43 25.65
C PHE A 42 -14.37 31.93 25.95
N VAL A 43 -13.60 31.52 26.95
CA VAL A 43 -13.55 30.14 27.41
C VAL A 43 -13.70 30.17 28.93
N THR A 44 -14.66 29.41 29.45
CA THR A 44 -14.80 29.26 30.90
C THR A 44 -13.82 28.18 31.36
N GLU A 45 -12.99 28.50 32.36
CA GLU A 45 -12.06 27.53 32.93
C GLU A 45 -12.81 26.35 33.56
N GLU A 46 -12.21 25.16 33.50
CA GLU A 46 -12.77 23.90 34.01
C GLU A 46 -14.13 23.51 33.42
N THR A 47 -14.45 24.00 32.21
CA THR A 47 -15.67 23.65 31.49
C THR A 47 -15.38 22.86 30.22
N PHE A 48 -16.44 22.30 29.67
CA PHE A 48 -16.40 21.61 28.39
C PHE A 48 -15.93 22.47 27.20
N ASP A 49 -16.11 23.79 27.29
CA ASP A 49 -15.67 24.73 26.24
C ASP A 49 -14.15 24.70 26.05
N ALA A 50 -13.38 24.61 27.13
CA ALA A 50 -11.91 24.49 27.05
C ALA A 50 -11.48 23.20 26.30
N TYR A 51 -12.17 22.11 26.55
CA TYR A 51 -11.95 20.83 25.86
C TYR A 51 -12.33 20.92 24.39
N LEU A 52 -13.49 21.50 24.06
CA LEU A 52 -13.93 21.69 22.67
C LEU A 52 -12.92 22.50 21.86
N TYR A 53 -12.39 23.59 22.41
CA TYR A 53 -11.37 24.38 21.72
C TYR A 53 -10.10 23.58 21.45
N GLN A 54 -9.63 22.75 22.39
CA GLN A 54 -8.49 21.84 22.19
C GLN A 54 -8.76 20.83 21.07
N LEU A 55 -9.95 20.24 21.05
CA LEU A 55 -10.37 19.27 20.03
C LEU A 55 -10.41 19.92 18.63
N VAL A 56 -11.02 21.10 18.53
CA VAL A 56 -11.13 21.85 17.27
C VAL A 56 -9.76 22.30 16.78
N GLU A 57 -8.87 22.71 17.68
CA GLU A 57 -7.48 23.06 17.35
C GLU A 57 -6.71 21.83 16.81
N GLY A 58 -6.86 20.67 17.45
CA GLY A 58 -6.29 19.41 16.99
C GLY A 58 -6.77 19.04 15.58
N LYS A 59 -8.09 19.11 15.32
CA LYS A 59 -8.68 18.88 14.00
C LYS A 59 -8.17 19.88 12.94
N GLN A 60 -8.02 21.16 13.31
CA GLN A 60 -7.50 22.19 12.41
C GLN A 60 -6.04 21.94 12.05
N LYS A 61 -5.22 21.54 13.04
CA LYS A 61 -3.82 21.18 12.84
C LYS A 61 -3.68 19.96 11.91
N PHE A 62 -4.52 18.94 12.10
CA PHE A 62 -4.60 17.76 11.23
C PHE A 62 -4.97 18.15 9.79
N ALA A 63 -6.05 18.91 9.59
CA ALA A 63 -6.47 19.37 8.28
C ALA A 63 -5.37 20.19 7.57
N SER A 64 -4.70 21.08 8.31
CA SER A 64 -3.56 21.86 7.80
C SER A 64 -2.39 20.98 7.35
N GLN A 65 -2.07 19.92 8.09
CA GLN A 65 -0.99 18.98 7.74
C GLN A 65 -1.28 18.26 6.42
N ILE A 66 -2.52 17.80 6.22
CA ILE A 66 -2.95 17.16 4.97
C ILE A 66 -2.93 18.16 3.80
N MET A 67 -3.52 19.36 4.00
CA MET A 67 -3.69 20.35 2.93
C MET A 67 -2.37 20.96 2.47
N THR A 68 -1.40 21.14 3.35
CA THR A 68 -0.12 21.79 3.02
C THR A 68 0.97 20.83 2.57
N SER A 69 0.78 19.53 2.67
CA SER A 69 1.76 18.47 2.30
C SER A 69 3.18 18.69 2.87
N LYS A 70 3.33 19.52 3.90
CA LYS A 70 4.62 19.94 4.45
C LYS A 70 5.21 18.97 5.48
N SER A 71 4.46 17.94 5.86
CA SER A 71 4.96 16.94 6.80
C SER A 71 4.99 15.56 6.16
N PRO A 72 6.16 14.91 6.07
CA PRO A 72 6.29 13.53 5.56
C PRO A 72 5.89 12.48 6.62
N VAL A 73 5.05 12.82 7.56
CA VAL A 73 4.61 11.87 8.61
C VAL A 73 3.59 10.91 8.00
N ARG A 74 3.95 9.64 7.92
CA ARG A 74 3.11 8.54 7.41
C ARG A 74 1.88 8.23 8.26
N SER A 75 1.74 8.83 9.45
CA SER A 75 0.58 8.70 10.33
C SER A 75 0.15 10.09 10.78
N CYS A 76 -0.98 10.55 10.30
CA CYS A 76 -1.71 11.65 10.93
C CYS A 76 -2.52 11.09 12.11
N GLU A 77 -2.51 11.80 13.23
CA GLU A 77 -3.42 11.51 14.33
C GLU A 77 -4.83 11.91 13.92
N ASP A 78 -5.61 10.95 13.49
CA ASP A 78 -7.05 11.15 13.30
C ASP A 78 -7.69 11.16 14.69
N ILE A 79 -8.23 12.31 15.05
CA ILE A 79 -9.00 12.45 16.30
C ILE A 79 -10.41 11.98 15.95
N ASP A 80 -10.66 10.69 16.19
CA ASP A 80 -12.00 10.12 16.07
C ASP A 80 -12.99 10.93 16.92
N GLU A 81 -14.09 11.32 16.29
CA GLU A 81 -15.22 11.96 16.96
C GLU A 81 -15.95 10.94 17.84
N THR A 82 -15.33 10.53 18.94
CA THR A 82 -16.09 9.87 20.01
C THR A 82 -17.05 10.90 20.56
N ALA A 83 -18.31 10.82 20.14
CA ALA A 83 -19.35 11.66 20.67
C ALA A 83 -19.43 11.44 22.20
N LEU A 84 -18.99 12.44 22.95
CA LEU A 84 -19.11 12.43 24.40
C LEU A 84 -20.59 12.30 24.78
N SER A 85 -20.88 11.37 25.65
CA SER A 85 -22.21 11.27 26.23
C SER A 85 -22.52 12.52 27.08
N TYR A 86 -23.78 12.90 27.17
CA TYR A 86 -24.23 14.04 28.00
C TYR A 86 -23.72 13.94 29.46
N ALA A 87 -23.61 12.71 29.99
CA ALA A 87 -23.07 12.45 31.31
C ALA A 87 -21.57 12.80 31.42
N GLU A 88 -20.77 12.51 30.39
CA GLU A 88 -19.34 12.86 30.34
C GLU A 88 -19.13 14.37 30.23
N ILE A 89 -19.99 15.05 29.46
CA ILE A 89 -19.99 16.51 29.37
C ILE A 89 -20.28 17.13 30.74
N LYS A 90 -21.30 16.63 31.49
CA LYS A 90 -21.67 17.10 32.80
C LYS A 90 -20.56 16.86 33.83
N MET A 91 -19.85 15.75 33.75
CA MET A 91 -18.75 15.42 34.66
C MET A 91 -17.49 16.24 34.35
N LEU A 92 -17.19 16.56 33.06
CA LEU A 92 -16.15 17.51 32.69
C LEU A 92 -16.41 18.92 33.28
N ALA A 93 -17.67 19.33 33.25
CA ALA A 93 -18.09 20.59 33.86
C ALA A 93 -17.94 20.61 35.40
N THR A 94 -17.91 19.46 36.07
CA THR A 94 -17.68 19.33 37.51
C THR A 94 -16.19 19.24 37.91
N GLY A 95 -15.26 19.30 36.94
CA GLY A 95 -13.82 19.34 37.20
C GLY A 95 -13.18 18.03 37.65
N ASN A 96 -13.80 16.86 37.38
CA ASN A 96 -13.24 15.58 37.78
C ASN A 96 -12.03 15.18 36.88
N PRO A 97 -10.80 15.13 37.42
CA PRO A 97 -9.58 14.88 36.65
C PRO A 97 -9.55 13.45 36.00
N HIS A 98 -10.25 12.49 36.59
CA HIS A 98 -10.30 11.12 36.10
C HIS A 98 -11.00 11.00 34.75
N ILE A 99 -11.89 11.93 34.41
CA ILE A 99 -12.61 11.91 33.13
C ILE A 99 -11.67 12.37 32.01
N LYS A 100 -10.87 13.39 32.24
CA LYS A 100 -9.86 13.86 31.30
C LYS A 100 -8.84 12.73 31.03
N GLU A 101 -8.33 12.10 32.10
CA GLU A 101 -7.40 10.98 32.00
C GLU A 101 -8.01 9.81 31.19
N LYS A 102 -9.28 9.47 31.45
CA LYS A 102 -10.00 8.43 30.71
C LYS A 102 -10.08 8.75 29.21
N MET A 103 -10.44 9.97 28.86
CA MET A 103 -10.58 10.38 27.45
C MET A 103 -9.24 10.33 26.71
N ASP A 104 -8.17 10.85 27.33
CA ASP A 104 -6.83 10.80 26.77
C ASP A 104 -6.37 9.34 26.57
N LEU A 105 -6.68 8.47 27.54
CA LEU A 105 -6.38 7.04 27.44
C LEU A 105 -7.21 6.31 26.38
N ASP A 106 -8.50 6.65 26.23
CA ASP A 106 -9.36 6.07 25.18
C ASP A 106 -8.77 6.33 23.80
N ILE A 107 -8.38 7.58 23.52
CA ILE A 107 -7.74 7.95 22.24
C ILE A 107 -6.43 7.18 22.05
N GLN A 108 -5.60 7.09 23.08
CA GLN A 108 -4.32 6.39 22.99
C GLN A 108 -4.49 4.88 22.78
N VAL A 109 -5.44 4.25 23.48
CA VAL A 109 -5.76 2.84 23.34
C VAL A 109 -6.31 2.54 21.94
N GLN A 110 -7.20 3.38 21.42
CA GLN A 110 -7.71 3.22 20.05
C GLN A 110 -6.59 3.33 19.02
N LYS A 111 -5.70 4.32 19.17
CA LYS A 111 -4.53 4.47 18.30
C LYS A 111 -3.63 3.23 18.32
N LEU A 112 -3.33 2.70 19.50
CA LEU A 112 -2.52 1.49 19.66
C LEU A 112 -3.21 0.25 19.09
N ARG A 113 -4.54 0.14 19.21
CA ARG A 113 -5.33 -0.94 18.60
C ARG A 113 -5.29 -0.88 17.07
N LEU A 114 -5.38 0.31 16.48
CA LEU A 114 -5.23 0.50 15.03
C LEU A 114 -3.82 0.11 14.56
N LEU A 115 -2.79 0.54 15.27
CA LEU A 115 -1.40 0.15 14.97
C LEU A 115 -1.21 -1.37 15.07
N LYS A 116 -1.78 -2.01 16.10
CA LYS A 116 -1.76 -3.48 16.24
C LYS A 116 -2.50 -4.17 15.10
N SER A 117 -3.65 -3.66 14.68
CA SER A 117 -4.41 -4.20 13.54
C SER A 117 -3.62 -4.10 12.24
N SER A 118 -2.98 -2.95 11.98
CA SER A 118 -2.09 -2.78 10.81
C SER A 118 -0.91 -3.74 10.86
N PHE A 119 -0.24 -3.83 12.01
CA PHE A 119 0.87 -4.77 12.21
C PHE A 119 0.46 -6.22 11.95
N LEU A 120 -0.70 -6.66 12.47
CA LEU A 120 -1.22 -8.00 12.23
C LEU A 120 -1.56 -8.24 10.75
N SER A 121 -2.12 -7.24 10.06
CA SER A 121 -2.38 -7.32 8.62
C SER A 121 -1.09 -7.48 7.81
N GLU A 122 -0.04 -6.71 8.13
CA GLU A 122 1.28 -6.84 7.51
C GLU A 122 1.91 -8.21 7.81
N LYS A 123 1.77 -8.69 9.04
CA LYS A 123 2.25 -10.00 9.46
C LYS A 123 1.58 -11.12 8.65
N TYR A 124 0.25 -11.12 8.52
CA TYR A 124 -0.49 -12.10 7.72
C TYR A 124 -0.11 -12.03 6.23
N ALA A 125 0.08 -10.83 5.68
CA ALA A 125 0.56 -10.68 4.32
C ALA A 125 1.97 -11.24 4.13
N LEU A 126 2.83 -11.12 5.15
CA LEU A 126 4.17 -11.70 5.13
C LEU A 126 4.13 -13.23 5.27
N GLU A 127 3.26 -13.78 6.13
CA GLU A 127 2.99 -15.22 6.24
C GLU A 127 2.54 -15.81 4.90
N ASP A 128 1.61 -15.18 4.21
CA ASP A 128 1.18 -15.60 2.87
C ASP A 128 2.34 -15.60 1.86
N LYS A 129 3.23 -14.60 1.91
CA LYS A 129 4.43 -14.58 1.07
C LYS A 129 5.39 -15.72 1.41
N ILE A 130 5.59 -16.01 2.70
CA ILE A 130 6.45 -17.11 3.18
C ILE A 130 5.91 -18.46 2.69
N ILE A 131 4.60 -18.66 2.76
CA ILE A 131 3.97 -19.94 2.44
C ILE A 131 3.84 -20.15 0.92
N LYS A 132 3.51 -19.10 0.16
CA LYS A 132 3.15 -19.21 -1.26
C LYS A 132 4.22 -18.62 -2.18
N PHE A 133 4.52 -17.35 -2.01
CA PHE A 133 5.34 -16.59 -2.97
C PHE A 133 6.79 -17.06 -3.00
N TYR A 134 7.47 -17.07 -1.85
CA TYR A 134 8.91 -17.43 -1.81
C TYR A 134 9.19 -18.85 -2.30
N PRO A 135 8.47 -19.90 -1.86
CA PRO A 135 8.73 -21.25 -2.33
C PRO A 135 8.51 -21.41 -3.83
N GLN A 136 7.44 -20.81 -4.37
CA GLN A 136 7.14 -20.88 -5.80
C GLN A 136 8.19 -20.14 -6.64
N GLU A 137 8.60 -18.94 -6.19
CA GLU A 137 9.57 -18.15 -6.94
C GLU A 137 10.99 -18.76 -6.87
N ILE A 138 11.36 -19.33 -5.72
CA ILE A 138 12.61 -20.09 -5.57
C ILE A 138 12.63 -21.31 -6.49
N ALA A 139 11.53 -22.09 -6.54
CA ALA A 139 11.43 -23.25 -7.42
C ALA A 139 11.52 -22.80 -8.89
N ARG A 140 10.73 -21.81 -9.30
CA ARG A 140 10.74 -21.26 -10.67
C ARG A 140 12.14 -20.79 -11.09
N ARG A 141 12.84 -20.08 -10.22
CA ARG A 141 14.21 -19.61 -10.49
C ARG A 141 15.21 -20.77 -10.56
N SER A 142 15.04 -21.77 -9.71
CA SER A 142 15.89 -22.96 -9.75
C SER A 142 15.71 -23.74 -11.05
N ASP A 143 14.48 -23.85 -11.56
CA ASP A 143 14.19 -24.47 -12.86
C ASP A 143 14.81 -23.67 -14.00
N VAL A 144 14.72 -22.33 -13.97
CA VAL A 144 15.37 -21.46 -14.96
C VAL A 144 16.91 -21.64 -14.93
N ILE A 145 17.52 -21.72 -13.76
CA ILE A 145 18.96 -21.94 -13.61
C ILE A 145 19.34 -23.32 -14.17
N ALA A 146 18.56 -24.37 -13.89
CA ALA A 146 18.79 -25.70 -14.41
C ALA A 146 18.70 -25.71 -15.95
N GLY A 147 17.67 -25.07 -16.51
CA GLY A 147 17.52 -24.93 -17.95
C GLY A 147 18.65 -24.13 -18.61
N LEU A 148 19.09 -23.03 -17.98
CA LEU A 148 20.25 -22.26 -18.46
C LEU A 148 21.53 -23.09 -18.49
N LYS A 149 21.80 -23.92 -17.46
CA LYS A 149 22.96 -24.81 -17.41
C LYS A 149 22.94 -25.83 -18.54
N SER A 150 21.81 -26.48 -18.75
CA SER A 150 21.63 -27.41 -19.88
C SER A 150 21.82 -26.74 -21.24
N ASP A 151 21.28 -25.53 -21.40
CA ASP A 151 21.39 -24.79 -22.67
C ASP A 151 22.82 -24.26 -22.90
N ILE A 152 23.58 -23.94 -21.85
CA ILE A 152 25.02 -23.60 -21.95
C ILE A 152 25.83 -24.84 -22.37
N GLU A 153 25.55 -26.02 -21.83
CA GLU A 153 26.15 -27.26 -22.24
C GLU A 153 25.86 -27.56 -23.73
N ARG A 154 24.63 -27.35 -24.19
CA ARG A 154 24.21 -27.48 -25.59
C ARG A 154 24.99 -26.52 -26.50
N VAL A 155 25.23 -25.27 -26.10
CA VAL A 155 26.08 -24.35 -26.87
C VAL A 155 27.53 -24.83 -26.91
N ALA A 156 28.04 -25.43 -25.81
CA ALA A 156 29.38 -25.99 -25.76
C ALA A 156 29.56 -27.25 -26.65
N GLU A 157 28.51 -28.05 -26.83
CA GLU A 157 28.50 -29.16 -27.77
C GLU A 157 28.50 -28.71 -29.25
N HIS A 158 28.06 -27.48 -29.54
CA HIS A 158 28.02 -26.86 -30.85
C HIS A 158 28.91 -25.62 -30.93
N PRO A 159 30.22 -25.77 -30.74
CA PRO A 159 31.13 -24.63 -30.59
C PRO A 159 31.29 -23.88 -31.91
N LYS A 160 31.50 -22.58 -31.76
CA LYS A 160 31.96 -21.68 -32.85
C LYS A 160 33.48 -21.53 -32.78
N PRO A 161 34.23 -21.96 -33.78
CA PRO A 161 35.69 -21.96 -33.71
C PRO A 161 36.32 -20.58 -33.55
N SER A 162 35.67 -19.54 -34.04
CA SER A 162 36.04 -18.13 -33.84
C SER A 162 34.80 -17.22 -33.96
N ASP A 163 34.91 -15.97 -33.50
CA ASP A 163 33.79 -15.00 -33.59
C ASP A 163 33.41 -14.68 -35.05
N GLU A 164 34.30 -14.83 -35.98
CA GLU A 164 34.06 -14.61 -37.41
C GLU A 164 33.52 -15.85 -38.15
N THR A 165 33.60 -17.03 -37.50
CA THR A 165 33.21 -18.29 -38.15
C THR A 165 31.72 -18.51 -38.06
N PHE A 166 31.10 -18.79 -39.20
CA PHE A 166 29.73 -19.26 -39.27
C PHE A 166 29.71 -20.79 -39.35
N VAL A 167 28.98 -21.43 -38.45
CA VAL A 167 28.91 -22.92 -38.35
C VAL A 167 27.82 -23.55 -39.24
N GLY A 168 27.11 -22.71 -40.02
CA GLY A 168 25.95 -23.12 -40.79
C GLY A 168 24.67 -23.11 -39.96
N MET A 169 23.55 -23.08 -40.64
CA MET A 169 22.21 -23.22 -40.01
C MET A 169 21.22 -23.84 -40.98
N THR A 170 20.18 -24.43 -40.44
CA THR A 170 19.04 -24.93 -41.21
C THR A 170 17.92 -23.91 -41.18
N VAL A 171 17.40 -23.47 -42.32
CA VAL A 171 16.23 -22.60 -42.45
C VAL A 171 15.24 -23.25 -43.40
N LYS A 172 14.00 -23.45 -42.97
CA LYS A 172 12.91 -24.10 -43.72
C LYS A 172 13.34 -25.44 -44.34
N GLY A 173 14.16 -26.22 -43.63
CA GLY A 173 14.63 -27.53 -44.05
C GLY A 173 15.83 -27.53 -45.00
N ALA A 174 16.31 -26.38 -45.47
CA ALA A 174 17.53 -26.23 -46.26
C ALA A 174 18.71 -25.83 -45.33
N PHE A 175 19.86 -26.50 -45.54
CA PHE A 175 21.10 -26.16 -44.82
C PHE A 175 21.88 -25.11 -45.59
N TYR A 176 22.34 -24.06 -44.87
CA TYR A 176 23.14 -22.98 -45.40
C TYR A 176 24.49 -22.94 -44.70
N SER A 177 25.57 -23.03 -45.45
CA SER A 177 26.94 -22.95 -44.98
C SER A 177 27.48 -21.51 -44.98
N GLU A 178 26.86 -20.61 -45.74
CA GLU A 178 27.29 -19.23 -45.88
C GLU A 178 26.37 -18.31 -45.06
N LYS A 179 26.97 -17.40 -44.30
CA LYS A 179 26.29 -16.46 -43.40
C LYS A 179 25.30 -15.56 -44.15
N ALA A 180 25.67 -15.14 -45.36
CA ALA A 180 24.85 -14.28 -46.20
C ALA A 180 23.56 -15.00 -46.65
N ASP A 181 23.69 -16.23 -47.11
CA ASP A 181 22.57 -17.03 -47.64
C ASP A 181 21.61 -17.41 -46.51
N ALA A 182 22.13 -17.80 -45.36
CA ALA A 182 21.35 -18.08 -44.17
C ALA A 182 20.52 -16.85 -43.70
N GLY A 183 21.17 -15.70 -43.65
CA GLY A 183 20.50 -14.46 -43.24
C GLY A 183 19.44 -13.99 -44.24
N ASN A 184 19.70 -14.19 -45.58
CA ASN A 184 18.70 -13.92 -46.60
C ASN A 184 17.51 -14.87 -46.49
N ALA A 185 17.73 -16.17 -46.24
CA ALA A 185 16.67 -17.15 -46.03
C ALA A 185 15.77 -16.77 -44.80
N ILE A 186 16.37 -16.25 -43.73
CA ILE A 186 15.60 -15.72 -42.58
C ILE A 186 14.73 -14.52 -43.00
N LEU A 187 15.29 -13.55 -43.74
CA LEU A 187 14.55 -12.39 -44.22
C LEU A 187 13.43 -12.75 -45.20
N GLU A 188 13.66 -13.73 -46.07
CA GLU A 188 12.62 -14.27 -46.94
C GLU A 188 11.51 -14.97 -46.16
N ALA A 189 11.87 -15.70 -45.10
CA ALA A 189 10.90 -16.31 -44.20
C ALA A 189 10.04 -15.24 -43.51
N CYS A 190 10.63 -14.12 -43.07
CA CYS A 190 9.90 -12.99 -42.51
C CYS A 190 8.90 -12.38 -43.50
N LYS A 191 9.34 -12.16 -44.78
CA LYS A 191 8.49 -11.60 -45.82
C LYS A 191 7.34 -12.54 -46.21
N ALA A 192 7.56 -13.85 -46.15
CA ALA A 192 6.56 -14.87 -46.48
C ALA A 192 5.58 -15.14 -45.32
N MET A 193 5.79 -14.58 -44.17
CA MET A 193 4.95 -14.77 -43.01
C MET A 193 3.62 -14.02 -43.15
N THR A 194 2.51 -14.75 -43.11
CA THR A 194 1.16 -14.23 -43.29
C THR A 194 0.38 -14.18 -41.96
N ASN A 195 0.82 -14.95 -40.95
CA ASN A 195 0.19 -15.04 -39.63
C ASN A 195 1.23 -14.67 -38.53
N PRO A 196 0.88 -13.89 -37.53
CA PRO A 196 1.79 -13.54 -36.43
C PRO A 196 2.16 -14.70 -35.49
N GLU A 197 1.46 -15.84 -35.59
CA GLU A 197 1.72 -17.00 -34.74
C GLU A 197 3.11 -17.62 -35.00
N PRO A 198 3.73 -18.24 -33.97
CA PRO A 198 5.02 -18.89 -34.13
C PRO A 198 4.99 -20.04 -35.20
N ILE A 199 5.92 -19.96 -36.14
CA ILE A 199 6.14 -21.00 -37.14
C ILE A 199 7.54 -21.58 -37.01
N PRO A 200 7.76 -22.89 -37.21
CA PRO A 200 9.09 -23.46 -37.20
C PRO A 200 9.94 -22.85 -38.32
N LEU A 201 11.11 -22.35 -37.97
CA LEU A 201 12.04 -21.73 -38.91
C LEU A 201 13.17 -22.68 -39.29
N GLY A 202 13.72 -23.44 -38.34
CA GLY A 202 14.85 -24.33 -38.55
C GLY A 202 15.68 -24.58 -37.29
N GLU A 203 16.97 -24.78 -37.46
CA GLU A 203 17.88 -25.10 -36.35
C GLU A 203 19.19 -24.31 -36.45
N TYR A 204 19.69 -23.86 -35.31
CA TYR A 204 20.96 -23.18 -35.18
C TYR A 204 21.67 -23.54 -33.87
N ARG A 205 22.91 -24.04 -33.97
CA ARG A 205 23.77 -24.42 -32.82
C ARG A 205 23.06 -25.30 -31.79
N GLY A 206 22.32 -26.32 -32.27
CA GLY A 206 21.57 -27.23 -31.40
C GLY A 206 20.26 -26.70 -30.83
N PHE A 207 19.86 -25.48 -31.19
CA PHE A 207 18.59 -24.87 -30.82
C PHE A 207 17.63 -24.89 -31.99
N THR A 208 16.37 -25.25 -31.73
CA THR A 208 15.31 -25.06 -32.70
C THR A 208 14.90 -23.59 -32.78
N MET A 209 14.59 -23.12 -33.97
CA MET A 209 14.18 -21.74 -34.22
C MET A 209 12.69 -21.67 -34.56
N GLU A 210 11.98 -20.78 -33.90
CA GLU A 210 10.59 -20.42 -34.19
C GLU A 210 10.52 -18.94 -34.58
N LEU A 211 9.97 -18.64 -35.77
CA LEU A 211 9.74 -17.25 -36.22
C LEU A 211 8.32 -16.83 -35.87
N TYR A 212 8.18 -15.64 -35.31
CA TYR A 212 6.90 -15.03 -34.98
C TYR A 212 6.95 -13.50 -35.11
N PHE A 213 5.77 -12.87 -35.14
CA PHE A 213 5.65 -11.42 -35.23
C PHE A 213 4.94 -10.86 -34.00
N GLU A 214 5.62 -10.01 -33.27
CA GLU A 214 5.13 -9.43 -32.03
C GLU A 214 5.59 -7.98 -31.89
N ALA A 215 4.73 -7.10 -31.38
CA ALA A 215 5.03 -5.67 -31.16
C ALA A 215 5.56 -4.94 -32.41
N ARG A 216 5.08 -5.31 -33.61
CA ARG A 216 5.48 -4.79 -34.92
C ARG A 216 6.91 -5.17 -35.35
N GLU A 217 7.49 -6.19 -34.73
CA GLU A 217 8.83 -6.71 -35.04
C GLU A 217 8.79 -8.17 -35.31
N TYR A 218 9.64 -8.65 -36.24
CA TYR A 218 9.92 -10.05 -36.41
C TYR A 218 10.88 -10.52 -35.33
N LYS A 219 10.56 -11.63 -34.70
CA LYS A 219 11.39 -12.24 -33.66
C LYS A 219 11.62 -13.72 -33.97
N VAL A 220 12.80 -14.19 -33.67
CA VAL A 220 13.14 -15.61 -33.62
C VAL A 220 13.27 -16.04 -32.18
N ARG A 221 12.61 -17.09 -31.80
CA ARG A 221 12.82 -17.76 -30.50
C ARG A 221 13.76 -18.93 -30.71
N LEU A 222 14.94 -18.87 -30.10
CA LEU A 222 15.84 -20.01 -29.99
C LEU A 222 15.36 -20.87 -28.83
N LYS A 223 14.99 -22.11 -29.08
CA LYS A 223 14.34 -23.01 -28.12
C LYS A 223 15.28 -24.19 -27.84
N GLY A 224 15.77 -24.20 -26.60
CA GLY A 224 16.44 -25.31 -25.96
C GLY A 224 15.56 -25.88 -24.87
N GLU A 225 16.11 -26.00 -23.63
CA GLU A 225 15.29 -26.20 -22.42
C GLU A 225 14.48 -24.94 -22.11
N LEU A 226 15.07 -23.78 -22.37
CA LEU A 226 14.40 -22.49 -22.28
C LEU A 226 14.21 -21.86 -23.67
N GLY A 227 13.45 -20.77 -23.72
CA GLY A 227 13.22 -20.02 -24.95
C GLY A 227 13.89 -18.64 -24.92
N TYR A 228 14.67 -18.31 -25.92
CA TYR A 228 15.41 -17.06 -26.03
C TYR A 228 14.89 -16.23 -27.20
N PRO A 229 14.07 -15.20 -26.96
CA PRO A 229 13.58 -14.33 -28.01
C PRO A 229 14.68 -13.41 -28.51
N VAL A 230 14.86 -13.34 -29.84
CA VAL A 230 15.80 -12.47 -30.53
C VAL A 230 15.06 -11.63 -31.55
N THR A 231 15.10 -10.31 -31.41
CA THR A 231 14.50 -9.40 -32.39
C THR A 231 15.34 -9.34 -33.67
N LEU A 232 14.71 -9.55 -34.82
CA LEU A 232 15.35 -9.44 -36.09
C LEU A 232 15.33 -8.02 -36.64
N GLY A 233 16.36 -7.67 -37.39
CA GLY A 233 16.44 -6.41 -38.14
C GLY A 233 16.38 -6.65 -39.64
N THR A 234 16.64 -5.60 -40.41
CA THR A 234 16.67 -5.64 -41.88
C THR A 234 18.04 -6.08 -42.42
N ASP A 235 19.06 -6.18 -41.56
CA ASP A 235 20.40 -6.55 -41.91
C ASP A 235 20.60 -8.07 -41.85
N THR A 236 21.05 -8.67 -42.97
CA THR A 236 21.30 -10.08 -43.14
C THR A 236 22.34 -10.63 -42.15
N PHE A 237 23.51 -9.98 -42.07
CA PHE A 237 24.59 -10.43 -41.19
C PHE A 237 24.30 -10.11 -39.70
N GLY A 238 23.68 -8.98 -39.45
CA GLY A 238 23.28 -8.55 -38.11
C GLY A 238 22.30 -9.49 -37.43
N ASN A 239 21.41 -10.12 -38.18
CA ASN A 239 20.45 -11.09 -37.64
C ASN A 239 21.17 -12.32 -37.07
N ILE A 240 22.15 -12.88 -37.79
CA ILE A 240 22.96 -14.01 -37.33
C ILE A 240 23.78 -13.60 -36.08
N THR A 241 24.41 -12.42 -36.13
CA THR A 241 25.17 -11.91 -34.98
C THR A 241 24.28 -11.74 -33.73
N ARG A 242 23.01 -11.33 -33.91
CA ARG A 242 22.07 -11.23 -32.78
C ARG A 242 21.73 -12.60 -32.19
N LEU A 243 21.59 -13.63 -33.03
CA LEU A 243 21.38 -15.01 -32.58
C LEU A 243 22.63 -15.52 -31.82
N ASP A 244 23.83 -15.27 -32.33
CA ASP A 244 25.08 -15.60 -31.64
C ASP A 244 25.18 -14.91 -30.28
N ASN A 245 24.98 -13.60 -30.23
CA ASN A 245 25.02 -12.82 -28.99
C ASN A 245 24.01 -13.31 -27.94
N ALA A 246 22.86 -13.79 -28.39
CA ALA A 246 21.85 -14.34 -27.47
C ALA A 246 22.33 -15.63 -26.81
N LEU A 247 23.02 -16.51 -27.56
CA LEU A 247 23.59 -17.76 -27.05
C LEU A 247 24.85 -17.52 -26.22
N GLU A 248 25.73 -16.65 -26.68
CA GLU A 248 26.97 -16.29 -25.96
C GLU A 248 26.71 -15.50 -24.68
N GLY A 249 25.54 -14.85 -24.57
CA GLY A 249 25.05 -14.18 -23.38
C GLY A 249 24.48 -15.07 -22.28
N LEU A 250 24.33 -16.39 -22.52
CA LEU A 250 23.73 -17.32 -21.55
C LEU A 250 24.51 -17.43 -20.24
N PRO A 251 25.85 -17.48 -20.20
CA PRO A 251 26.61 -17.53 -18.95
C PRO A 251 26.33 -16.31 -18.05
N LYS A 252 26.27 -15.12 -18.64
CA LYS A 252 25.95 -13.90 -17.90
C LYS A 252 24.51 -13.92 -17.35
N ARG A 253 23.57 -14.47 -18.12
CA ARG A 253 22.19 -14.66 -17.63
C ARG A 253 22.13 -15.65 -16.48
N LEU A 254 22.92 -16.72 -16.53
CA LEU A 254 23.03 -17.70 -15.45
C LEU A 254 23.52 -17.02 -14.17
N GLU A 255 24.64 -16.29 -14.24
CA GLU A 255 25.19 -15.55 -13.09
C GLU A 255 24.15 -14.60 -12.45
N MET A 256 23.44 -13.82 -13.28
CA MET A 256 22.39 -12.94 -12.79
C MET A 256 21.27 -13.70 -12.08
N ASN A 257 20.81 -14.82 -12.65
CA ASN A 257 19.74 -15.62 -12.00
C ASN A 257 20.22 -16.29 -10.71
N GLU A 258 21.47 -16.73 -10.64
CA GLU A 258 22.04 -17.28 -9.41
C GLU A 258 22.14 -16.22 -8.30
N MET A 259 22.59 -15.00 -8.64
CA MET A 259 22.60 -13.88 -7.69
C MET A 259 21.18 -13.51 -7.20
N GLU A 260 20.21 -13.47 -8.11
CA GLU A 260 18.82 -13.18 -7.75
C GLU A 260 18.20 -14.28 -6.88
N LEU A 261 18.53 -15.55 -7.15
CA LEU A 261 18.09 -16.67 -6.31
C LEU A 261 18.69 -16.58 -4.89
N ASP A 262 19.96 -16.23 -4.77
CA ASP A 262 20.61 -16.05 -3.47
C ASP A 262 19.97 -14.90 -2.68
N ASN A 263 19.73 -13.77 -3.33
CA ASN A 263 19.01 -12.64 -2.74
C ASN A 263 17.59 -13.02 -2.28
N LEU A 264 16.87 -13.77 -3.11
CA LEU A 264 15.51 -14.24 -2.78
C LEU A 264 15.51 -15.17 -1.57
N LYS A 265 16.50 -16.07 -1.48
CA LYS A 265 16.66 -16.94 -0.30
C LYS A 265 16.97 -16.13 0.97
N LYS A 266 17.85 -15.12 0.88
CA LYS A 266 18.14 -14.23 2.02
C LYS A 266 16.89 -13.46 2.46
N GLN A 267 16.11 -12.94 1.52
CA GLN A 267 14.84 -12.27 1.84
C GLN A 267 13.85 -13.23 2.50
N PHE A 268 13.77 -14.47 2.04
CA PHE A 268 12.93 -15.50 2.63
C PHE A 268 13.30 -15.80 4.09
N GLU A 269 14.59 -15.97 4.38
CA GLU A 269 15.04 -16.20 5.75
C GLU A 269 14.81 -14.98 6.65
N THR A 270 15.01 -13.76 6.14
CA THR A 270 14.68 -12.53 6.86
C THR A 270 13.20 -12.44 7.16
N ALA A 271 12.35 -12.75 6.17
CA ALA A 271 10.90 -12.74 6.34
C ALA A 271 10.42 -13.71 7.43
N LYS A 272 11.01 -14.90 7.53
CA LYS A 272 10.73 -15.87 8.61
C LYS A 272 11.04 -15.31 10.00
N VAL A 273 12.14 -14.59 10.14
CA VAL A 273 12.51 -13.97 11.41
C VAL A 273 11.58 -12.80 11.74
N ASP A 274 11.24 -11.97 10.74
CA ASP A 274 10.39 -10.79 10.94
C ASP A 274 8.96 -11.17 11.32
N VAL A 275 8.44 -12.27 10.78
CA VAL A 275 7.08 -12.74 11.08
C VAL A 275 6.93 -13.24 12.52
N GLU A 276 8.02 -13.67 13.17
CA GLU A 276 8.00 -14.14 14.56
C GLU A 276 8.01 -12.98 15.57
N ARG A 277 8.32 -11.75 15.12
CA ARG A 277 8.39 -10.60 16.02
C ARG A 277 7.03 -10.28 16.63
N PRO A 278 6.97 -10.06 17.95
CA PRO A 278 5.76 -9.59 18.61
C PRO A 278 5.49 -8.12 18.26
N PHE A 279 4.25 -7.68 18.47
CA PHE A 279 3.92 -6.27 18.34
C PHE A 279 4.73 -5.42 19.33
N PRO A 280 5.50 -4.41 18.88
CA PRO A 280 6.45 -3.69 19.74
C PRO A 280 5.81 -2.94 20.91
N GLN A 281 4.54 -2.55 20.76
CA GLN A 281 3.80 -1.74 21.73
C GLN A 281 2.74 -2.56 22.50
N GLU A 282 2.89 -3.89 22.55
CA GLU A 282 1.93 -4.78 23.22
C GLU A 282 1.80 -4.48 24.72
N GLU A 283 2.93 -4.28 25.40
CA GLU A 283 2.96 -3.95 26.84
C GLU A 283 2.33 -2.59 27.12
N GLU A 284 2.60 -1.60 26.27
CA GLU A 284 2.02 -0.26 26.38
C GLU A 284 0.50 -0.32 26.19
N LEU A 285 0.03 -1.03 25.16
CA LEU A 285 -1.39 -1.24 24.91
C LEU A 285 -2.08 -1.91 26.10
N LYS A 286 -1.45 -2.93 26.67
CA LYS A 286 -1.97 -3.64 27.84
C LYS A 286 -2.06 -2.71 29.06
N ALA A 287 -0.98 -2.03 29.40
CA ALA A 287 -0.94 -1.12 30.56
C ALA A 287 -1.99 -0.01 30.46
N LYS A 288 -2.14 0.62 29.30
CA LYS A 288 -3.14 1.67 29.07
C LYS A 288 -4.56 1.12 29.09
N THR A 289 -4.78 -0.09 28.56
CA THR A 289 -6.09 -0.74 28.60
C THR A 289 -6.49 -1.10 30.04
N ASP A 290 -5.56 -1.62 30.84
CA ASP A 290 -5.79 -1.96 32.23
C ASP A 290 -6.15 -0.69 33.04
N ARG A 291 -5.39 0.41 32.84
CA ARG A 291 -5.67 1.69 33.47
C ARG A 291 -7.02 2.28 33.06
N LEU A 292 -7.38 2.16 31.78
CA LEU A 292 -8.68 2.57 31.26
C LEU A 292 -9.84 1.78 31.93
N ASN A 293 -9.65 0.48 32.15
CA ASN A 293 -10.63 -0.36 32.83
C ASN A 293 -10.79 0.02 34.30
N GLU A 294 -9.71 0.35 35.00
CA GLU A 294 -9.74 0.89 36.37
C GLU A 294 -10.56 2.19 36.43
N LEU A 295 -10.26 3.15 35.56
CA LEU A 295 -10.99 4.42 35.48
C LEU A 295 -12.48 4.22 35.14
N ASN A 296 -12.80 3.31 34.24
CA ASN A 296 -14.18 2.96 33.93
C ASN A 296 -14.93 2.38 35.15
N SER A 297 -14.25 1.58 35.97
CA SER A 297 -14.82 1.04 37.18
C SER A 297 -15.06 2.12 38.23
N LEU A 298 -14.09 3.00 38.46
CA LEU A 298 -14.22 4.13 39.38
C LEU A 298 -15.34 5.08 39.00
N LEU A 299 -15.41 5.47 37.70
CA LEU A 299 -16.43 6.39 37.21
C LEU A 299 -17.83 5.77 37.16
N ASN A 300 -17.95 4.44 37.03
CA ASN A 300 -19.24 3.76 37.13
C ASN A 300 -19.74 3.62 38.58
N VAL A 301 -18.85 3.53 39.56
CA VAL A 301 -19.20 3.57 40.99
C VAL A 301 -19.74 4.95 41.32
N ASP A 302 -19.05 6.02 40.92
CA ASP A 302 -19.49 7.40 41.14
C ASP A 302 -20.85 7.70 40.47
N LYS A 303 -21.14 7.09 39.32
CA LYS A 303 -22.46 7.21 38.66
C LYS A 303 -23.58 6.59 39.51
N ARG A 304 -23.34 5.41 40.08
CA ARG A 304 -24.32 4.72 40.92
C ARG A 304 -24.60 5.44 42.25
N GLU A 305 -23.57 6.00 42.86
CA GLU A 305 -23.77 6.80 44.09
C GLU A 305 -24.54 8.08 43.82
N ASN A 306 -24.31 8.77 42.70
CA ASN A 306 -25.03 9.98 42.33
C ASN A 306 -26.48 9.71 41.89
N GLU A 307 -26.78 8.53 41.32
CA GLU A 307 -28.15 8.12 41.01
C GLU A 307 -28.97 7.76 42.25
N ILE A 308 -28.29 7.25 43.31
CA ILE A 308 -28.99 6.88 44.56
C ILE A 308 -29.35 8.13 45.40
N VAL A 309 -28.63 9.26 45.23
CA VAL A 309 -28.88 10.51 46.01
C VAL A 309 -29.90 11.43 45.30
N GLY A 310 -30.23 11.21 44.03
CA GLY A 310 -31.07 12.08 43.21
C GLY A 310 -32.45 11.54 42.80
N GLY A 311 -32.84 10.35 43.25
CA GLY A 311 -34.09 9.71 42.82
C GLY A 311 -35.26 9.92 43.77
N GLU A 312 -36.13 10.91 43.53
CA GLU A 312 -37.52 10.79 43.89
C GLU A 312 -38.18 9.68 43.04
N PRO A 313 -39.02 8.81 43.62
CA PRO A 313 -39.68 7.75 42.85
C PRO A 313 -40.73 8.36 41.93
N ASP A 314 -40.51 8.27 40.63
CA ASP A 314 -41.52 8.58 39.63
C ASP A 314 -42.56 7.46 39.63
N GLU A 315 -43.78 7.85 39.99
CA GLU A 315 -44.97 6.97 39.99
C GLU A 315 -45.33 6.66 38.51
N GLY A 316 -45.28 5.40 38.21
CA GLY A 316 -45.85 4.63 37.14
C GLY A 316 -46.54 5.30 35.95
N GLU A 317 -45.94 5.22 34.80
CA GLU A 317 -46.70 5.12 33.54
C GLU A 317 -46.53 3.70 32.95
N GLU A 318 -47.69 2.99 32.87
CA GLU A 318 -47.76 1.70 32.18
C GLU A 318 -47.47 1.85 30.69
N PRO A 319 -46.74 0.92 30.09
CA PRO A 319 -46.46 0.96 28.63
C PRO A 319 -47.70 0.66 27.83
N PRO A 320 -47.97 1.36 26.71
CA PRO A 320 -49.15 1.13 25.88
C PRO A 320 -49.13 -0.25 25.20
N GLU A 321 -50.25 -0.97 25.33
CA GLU A 321 -50.51 -2.25 24.67
C GLU A 321 -50.31 -2.17 23.14
N LYS A 322 -49.49 -3.06 22.60
CA LYS A 322 -49.34 -3.26 21.15
C LYS A 322 -50.56 -4.01 20.60
N LYS A 323 -51.38 -3.34 19.80
CA LYS A 323 -52.41 -3.98 18.97
C LYS A 323 -51.76 -4.85 17.88
N PRO A 324 -52.29 -6.06 17.60
CA PRO A 324 -51.81 -6.90 16.53
C PRO A 324 -52.14 -6.28 15.15
N ARG A 325 -51.13 -6.30 14.24
CA ARG A 325 -51.34 -5.97 12.82
C ARG A 325 -51.95 -7.18 12.12
N ASP A 326 -53.15 -7.00 11.63
CA ASP A 326 -53.78 -7.93 10.69
C ASP A 326 -52.99 -7.99 9.39
N LEU A 327 -52.68 -9.22 9.01
CA LEU A 327 -52.21 -9.61 7.68
C LEU A 327 -53.41 -9.75 6.78
N GLU A 328 -53.64 -8.83 5.86
CA GLU A 328 -54.49 -9.10 4.70
C GLU A 328 -53.82 -8.60 3.41
N ARG A 329 -53.57 -9.59 2.53
CA ARG A 329 -53.38 -9.63 1.08
C ARG A 329 -52.13 -8.97 0.49
#